data_8af5b98542818ac7086086c08e0cc402
#
_entry.id   8af5b98542818ac7086086c08e0cc402
#
_cell.length_a   1.000
_cell.length_b   1.000
_cell.length_c   1.000
_cell.angle_alpha   90.00
_cell.angle_beta   90.00
_cell.angle_gamma   90.00
#
_symmetry.space_group_name_H-M   'P 1'
#
loop_
_entity.id
_entity.type
_entity.pdbx_description
1 polymer ?
#
loop_
_entity_poly.entity_id
_entity_poly.type
_entity_poly.pdbx_seq_one_letter_code
_entity_poly.pdbx_strand_id
1 'polypeptide(L)'
;MLTVENLRKSFGGVTAMNDVSLHFDAGSLTAVIGPNGAGKTTFFNLITGAFPPDGGRVLLDGEDIAGLRAPDIMRRGIGRAFQIASIFPSFTVREAILGAVNARRRWYARLGRRFPLAEAQTQADEVMELVGLSARAVARSGNLSHGDQKLLDIALALALEPRVLLLDEPTAGMGPEERWQMMETVHQLWQRKHMTLIFIEHDMDIVFKYAQTIRVLSYGKVLAEGQPADVRRNAQVIEAYLGAHYKAGDA
;
A
#
# COMPACT_ATOMS: atom_id res chain seq x y z
N MET A 1 1.53 14.39 -3.85
CA MET A 1 0.06 14.43 -3.93
C MET A 1 -0.40 13.51 -5.06
N LEU A 2 -1.36 12.62 -4.81
CA LEU A 2 -1.92 11.70 -5.80
C LEU A 2 -3.37 12.08 -6.11
N THR A 3 -3.70 12.28 -7.38
CA THR A 3 -5.06 12.59 -7.83
C THR A 3 -5.46 11.62 -8.92
N VAL A 4 -6.67 11.09 -8.82
CA VAL A 4 -7.28 10.22 -9.81
C VAL A 4 -8.51 10.93 -10.36
N GLU A 5 -8.63 11.01 -11.69
CA GLU A 5 -9.71 11.73 -12.35
C GLU A 5 -10.42 10.84 -13.37
N ASN A 6 -11.71 10.64 -13.16
CA ASN A 6 -12.62 9.92 -14.04
C ASN A 6 -12.09 8.54 -14.49
N LEU A 7 -11.44 7.81 -13.55
CA LEU A 7 -10.79 6.54 -13.83
C LEU A 7 -11.82 5.49 -14.22
N ARG A 8 -11.57 4.81 -15.35
CA ARG A 8 -12.47 3.79 -15.91
C ARG A 8 -11.69 2.53 -16.23
N LYS A 9 -12.33 1.36 -15.96
CA LYS A 9 -11.81 0.05 -16.35
C LYS A 9 -12.90 -0.98 -16.44
N SER A 10 -12.89 -1.73 -17.53
CA SER A 10 -13.80 -2.86 -17.74
C SER A 10 -13.03 -4.12 -18.13
N PHE A 11 -13.55 -5.27 -17.75
CA PHE A 11 -13.01 -6.59 -18.07
C PHE A 11 -14.16 -7.48 -18.58
N GLY A 12 -14.08 -7.93 -19.84
CA GLY A 12 -15.07 -8.86 -20.40
C GLY A 12 -16.54 -8.44 -20.20
N GLY A 13 -16.84 -7.14 -20.31
CA GLY A 13 -18.20 -6.60 -20.11
C GLY A 13 -18.53 -6.21 -18.65
N VAL A 14 -17.69 -6.54 -17.68
CA VAL A 14 -17.86 -6.12 -16.28
C VAL A 14 -17.09 -4.83 -16.05
N THR A 15 -17.80 -3.76 -15.65
CA THR A 15 -17.18 -2.47 -15.30
C THR A 15 -16.66 -2.53 -13.87
N ALA A 16 -15.33 -2.60 -13.73
CA ALA A 16 -14.65 -2.66 -12.43
C ALA A 16 -14.37 -1.27 -11.85
N MET A 17 -14.15 -0.24 -12.69
CA MET A 17 -14.05 1.17 -12.33
C MET A 17 -14.94 1.99 -13.22
N ASN A 18 -15.77 2.84 -12.63
CA ASN A 18 -16.78 3.62 -13.34
C ASN A 18 -16.73 5.08 -12.88
N ASP A 19 -15.91 5.87 -13.57
CA ASP A 19 -15.76 7.31 -13.33
C ASP A 19 -15.26 7.64 -11.91
N VAL A 20 -14.28 6.89 -11.39
CA VAL A 20 -13.73 7.12 -10.07
C VAL A 20 -12.80 8.33 -10.08
N SER A 21 -13.13 9.32 -9.25
CA SER A 21 -12.28 10.49 -8.99
C SER A 21 -11.99 10.57 -7.50
N LEU A 22 -10.71 10.59 -7.12
CA LEU A 22 -10.24 10.60 -5.75
C LEU A 22 -8.99 11.47 -5.62
N HIS A 23 -8.85 12.10 -4.46
CA HIS A 23 -7.70 12.91 -4.13
C HIS A 23 -7.07 12.41 -2.83
N PHE A 24 -5.73 12.31 -2.81
CA PHE A 24 -4.95 11.92 -1.65
C PHE A 24 -3.90 12.99 -1.37
N ASP A 25 -4.02 13.65 -0.24
CA ASP A 25 -3.10 14.70 0.18
C ASP A 25 -1.70 14.15 0.46
N ALA A 26 -0.69 14.99 0.28
CA ALA A 26 0.67 14.63 0.65
C ALA A 26 0.78 14.37 2.15
N GLY A 27 1.40 13.25 2.53
CA GLY A 27 1.57 12.87 3.92
C GLY A 27 0.31 12.32 4.61
N SER A 28 -0.81 12.13 3.89
CA SER A 28 -2.03 11.57 4.48
C SER A 28 -1.94 10.06 4.69
N LEU A 29 -2.72 9.56 5.65
CA LEU A 29 -2.97 8.14 5.91
C LEU A 29 -4.43 7.84 5.58
N THR A 30 -4.66 7.19 4.44
CA THR A 30 -6.01 6.97 3.90
C THR A 30 -6.33 5.48 3.78
N ALA A 31 -7.50 5.06 4.27
CA ALA A 31 -8.04 3.74 4.01
C ALA A 31 -8.96 3.73 2.78
N VAL A 32 -8.84 2.69 1.95
CA VAL A 32 -9.78 2.40 0.86
C VAL A 32 -10.53 1.14 1.23
N ILE A 33 -11.84 1.28 1.49
CA ILE A 33 -12.70 0.17 1.90
C ILE A 33 -13.83 -0.06 0.90
N GLY A 34 -14.55 -1.15 1.07
CA GLY A 34 -15.70 -1.51 0.22
C GLY A 34 -15.93 -3.02 0.23
N PRO A 35 -17.12 -3.50 -0.17
CA PRO A 35 -17.42 -4.92 -0.23
C PRO A 35 -16.50 -5.67 -1.22
N ASN A 36 -16.56 -7.00 -1.19
CA ASN A 36 -15.86 -7.81 -2.19
C ASN A 36 -16.41 -7.48 -3.59
N GLY A 37 -15.51 -7.33 -4.56
CA GLY A 37 -15.90 -6.90 -5.91
C GLY A 37 -16.12 -5.40 -6.08
N ALA A 38 -15.93 -4.56 -5.04
CA ALA A 38 -16.08 -3.11 -5.14
C ALA A 38 -15.07 -2.43 -6.08
N GLY A 39 -13.98 -3.11 -6.44
CA GLY A 39 -12.95 -2.59 -7.33
C GLY A 39 -11.66 -2.13 -6.62
N LYS A 40 -11.50 -2.35 -5.31
CA LYS A 40 -10.33 -1.89 -4.53
C LYS A 40 -8.99 -2.35 -5.11
N THR A 41 -8.82 -3.63 -5.35
CA THR A 41 -7.59 -4.20 -5.95
C THR A 41 -7.40 -3.72 -7.39
N THR A 42 -8.50 -3.55 -8.15
CA THR A 42 -8.45 -2.96 -9.50
C THR A 42 -7.94 -1.52 -9.44
N PHE A 43 -8.42 -0.73 -8.50
CA PHE A 43 -7.95 0.64 -8.26
C PHE A 43 -6.44 0.66 -8.00
N PHE A 44 -5.92 -0.17 -7.09
CA PHE A 44 -4.49 -0.27 -6.82
C PHE A 44 -3.70 -0.72 -8.06
N ASN A 45 -4.21 -1.69 -8.81
CA ASN A 45 -3.56 -2.18 -10.03
C ASN A 45 -3.45 -1.10 -11.11
N LEU A 46 -4.47 -0.24 -11.25
CA LEU A 46 -4.44 0.89 -12.19
C LEU A 46 -3.42 1.95 -11.80
N ILE A 47 -3.36 2.32 -10.51
CA ILE A 47 -2.40 3.31 -10.00
C ILE A 47 -0.96 2.79 -10.13
N THR A 48 -0.74 1.49 -9.99
CA THR A 48 0.60 0.89 -10.03
C THR A 48 1.02 0.40 -11.41
N GLY A 49 0.17 0.56 -12.43
CA GLY A 49 0.49 0.18 -13.82
C GLY A 49 0.56 -1.31 -14.06
N ALA A 50 -0.13 -2.13 -13.25
CA ALA A 50 -0.29 -3.57 -13.51
C ALA A 50 -1.06 -3.80 -14.83
N PHE A 51 -1.97 -2.91 -15.14
CA PHE A 51 -2.63 -2.78 -16.44
C PHE A 51 -3.08 -1.33 -16.68
N PRO A 52 -3.25 -0.89 -17.94
CA PRO A 52 -3.67 0.47 -18.25
C PRO A 52 -5.16 0.67 -17.96
N PRO A 53 -5.59 1.88 -17.58
CA PRO A 53 -7.00 2.25 -17.55
C PRO A 53 -7.59 2.32 -18.97
N ASP A 54 -8.90 2.22 -19.07
CA ASP A 54 -9.62 2.43 -20.33
C ASP A 54 -9.96 3.92 -20.54
N GLY A 55 -9.84 4.73 -19.50
CA GLY A 55 -10.02 6.18 -19.53
C GLY A 55 -9.75 6.81 -18.17
N GLY A 56 -9.69 8.13 -18.16
CA GLY A 56 -9.33 8.91 -16.99
C GLY A 56 -7.83 9.16 -16.87
N ARG A 57 -7.42 9.79 -15.77
CA ARG A 57 -6.02 10.15 -15.49
C ARG A 57 -5.62 9.75 -14.07
N VAL A 58 -4.34 9.51 -13.89
CA VAL A 58 -3.70 9.32 -12.58
C VAL A 58 -2.55 10.31 -12.49
N LEU A 59 -2.69 11.32 -11.66
CA LEU A 59 -1.72 12.40 -11.54
C LEU A 59 -0.92 12.24 -10.25
N LEU A 60 0.40 12.16 -10.37
CA LEU A 60 1.33 12.21 -9.22
C LEU A 60 2.08 13.54 -9.28
N ASP A 61 1.81 14.44 -8.32
CA ASP A 61 2.30 15.82 -8.28
C ASP A 61 2.06 16.60 -9.61
N GLY A 62 0.90 16.34 -10.24
CA GLY A 62 0.50 16.97 -11.49
C GLY A 62 1.01 16.27 -12.76
N GLU A 63 1.92 15.30 -12.66
CA GLU A 63 2.37 14.50 -13.81
C GLU A 63 1.43 13.32 -14.04
N ASP A 64 0.90 13.16 -15.25
CA ASP A 64 0.06 12.00 -15.59
C ASP A 64 0.90 10.74 -15.74
N ILE A 65 0.56 9.73 -14.93
CA ILE A 65 1.22 8.43 -14.90
C ILE A 65 0.32 7.30 -15.40
N ALA A 66 -0.90 7.62 -15.86
CA ALA A 66 -1.85 6.62 -16.35
C ALA A 66 -1.28 5.84 -17.54
N GLY A 67 -1.37 4.52 -17.50
CA GLY A 67 -0.89 3.65 -18.57
C GLY A 67 0.64 3.52 -18.68
N LEU A 68 1.41 4.15 -17.82
CA LEU A 68 2.84 3.88 -17.72
C LEU A 68 3.08 2.47 -17.17
N ARG A 69 4.23 1.88 -17.50
CA ARG A 69 4.61 0.56 -16.97
C ARG A 69 4.93 0.64 -15.49
N ALA A 70 4.65 -0.41 -14.73
CA ALA A 70 4.89 -0.47 -13.29
C ALA A 70 6.31 -0.03 -12.86
N PRO A 71 7.43 -0.43 -13.53
CA PRO A 71 8.76 0.05 -13.18
C PRO A 71 8.95 1.58 -13.36
N ASP A 72 8.22 2.18 -14.30
CA ASP A 72 8.29 3.62 -14.55
C ASP A 72 7.52 4.41 -13.48
N ILE A 73 6.37 3.88 -13.06
CA ILE A 73 5.56 4.42 -11.96
C ILE A 73 6.31 4.30 -10.62
N MET A 74 6.93 3.15 -10.37
CA MET A 74 7.73 2.93 -9.17
C MET A 74 8.90 3.94 -9.09
N ARG A 75 9.58 4.21 -10.20
CA ARG A 75 10.66 5.23 -10.25
C ARG A 75 10.16 6.64 -9.97
N ARG A 76 8.90 6.94 -10.25
CA ARG A 76 8.27 8.22 -9.92
C ARG A 76 7.85 8.34 -8.46
N GLY A 77 7.95 7.25 -7.70
CA GLY A 77 7.75 7.25 -6.26
C GLY A 77 6.43 6.67 -5.78
N ILE A 78 5.80 5.76 -6.55
CA ILE A 78 4.72 4.92 -6.04
C ILE A 78 5.28 3.54 -5.70
N GLY A 79 5.27 3.16 -4.42
CA GLY A 79 5.59 1.83 -3.93
C GLY A 79 4.33 1.04 -3.60
N ARG A 80 4.37 -0.28 -3.76
CA ARG A 80 3.29 -1.18 -3.33
C ARG A 80 3.87 -2.39 -2.63
N ALA A 81 3.36 -2.69 -1.44
CA ALA A 81 3.49 -4.00 -0.81
C ALA A 81 2.29 -4.86 -1.22
N PHE A 82 2.55 -6.09 -1.67
CA PHE A 82 1.54 -6.95 -2.27
C PHE A 82 0.83 -7.80 -1.20
N GLN A 83 -0.40 -8.23 -1.49
CA GLN A 83 -1.16 -9.15 -0.64
C GLN A 83 -0.42 -10.49 -0.43
N ILE A 84 0.25 -10.97 -1.47
CA ILE A 84 1.14 -12.14 -1.41
C ILE A 84 2.57 -11.62 -1.44
N ALA A 85 3.32 -11.83 -0.36
CA ALA A 85 4.69 -11.36 -0.26
C ALA A 85 5.57 -11.93 -1.39
N SER A 86 6.01 -11.03 -2.29
CA SER A 86 6.89 -11.38 -3.41
C SER A 86 8.36 -11.39 -2.95
N ILE A 87 8.64 -12.21 -1.95
CA ILE A 87 9.97 -12.33 -1.35
C ILE A 87 10.85 -13.30 -2.14
N PHE A 88 12.16 -13.10 -2.06
CA PHE A 88 13.16 -14.02 -2.61
C PHE A 88 13.51 -15.07 -1.55
N PRO A 89 12.94 -16.30 -1.56
CA PRO A 89 13.01 -17.24 -0.44
C PRO A 89 14.43 -17.66 -0.04
N SER A 90 15.35 -17.67 -1.02
CA SER A 90 16.75 -18.04 -0.85
C SER A 90 17.63 -16.92 -0.29
N PHE A 91 17.17 -15.67 -0.35
CA PHE A 91 17.92 -14.51 0.14
C PHE A 91 17.70 -14.34 1.64
N THR A 92 18.68 -13.81 2.34
CA THR A 92 18.46 -13.27 3.68
C THR A 92 17.65 -11.98 3.61
N VAL A 93 17.03 -11.59 4.73
CA VAL A 93 16.29 -10.32 4.85
C VAL A 93 17.16 -9.15 4.38
N ARG A 94 18.41 -9.08 4.86
CA ARG A 94 19.37 -8.05 4.47
C ARG A 94 19.67 -8.07 2.97
N GLU A 95 19.93 -9.24 2.38
CA GLU A 95 20.21 -9.36 0.94
C GLU A 95 19.04 -8.92 0.09
N ALA A 96 17.82 -9.27 0.47
CA ALA A 96 16.61 -8.86 -0.25
C ALA A 96 16.45 -7.32 -0.24
N ILE A 97 16.59 -6.69 0.93
CA ILE A 97 16.48 -5.23 1.06
C ILE A 97 17.63 -4.51 0.34
N LEU A 98 18.86 -5.02 0.44
CA LEU A 98 20.01 -4.51 -0.33
C LEU A 98 19.76 -4.57 -1.83
N GLY A 99 19.12 -5.64 -2.31
CA GLY A 99 18.70 -5.76 -3.72
C GLY A 99 17.78 -4.64 -4.15
N ALA A 100 16.76 -4.32 -3.35
CA ALA A 100 15.82 -3.22 -3.62
C ALA A 100 16.49 -1.84 -3.58
N VAL A 101 17.32 -1.57 -2.57
CA VAL A 101 18.12 -0.33 -2.46
C VAL A 101 19.00 -0.12 -3.70
N ASN A 102 19.70 -1.17 -4.13
CA ASN A 102 20.57 -1.09 -5.31
C ASN A 102 19.78 -0.88 -6.61
N ALA A 103 18.61 -1.51 -6.74
CA ALA A 103 17.73 -1.31 -7.90
C ALA A 103 17.27 0.14 -8.01
N ARG A 104 16.90 0.77 -6.90
CA ARG A 104 16.49 2.19 -6.85
C ARG A 104 17.60 3.14 -7.27
N ARG A 105 18.81 2.94 -6.73
CA ARG A 105 19.98 3.80 -6.95
C ARG A 105 20.72 3.52 -8.25
N ARG A 106 20.34 2.47 -9.02
CA ARG A 106 21.06 2.00 -10.22
C ARG A 106 22.55 1.74 -9.97
N TRP A 107 22.92 1.35 -8.76
CA TRP A 107 24.31 1.14 -8.36
C TRP A 107 24.95 -0.08 -9.06
N TYR A 108 24.16 -0.98 -9.63
CA TYR A 108 24.63 -2.05 -10.49
C TYR A 108 25.43 -1.56 -11.72
N ALA A 109 25.26 -0.29 -12.12
CA ALA A 109 26.01 0.31 -13.22
C ALA A 109 27.38 0.89 -12.81
N ARG A 110 27.73 0.85 -11.51
CA ARG A 110 29.02 1.36 -11.02
C ARG A 110 30.08 0.25 -11.04
N LEU A 111 30.59 -0.08 -12.23
CA LEU A 111 31.70 -1.01 -12.42
C LEU A 111 32.95 -0.54 -11.65
N GLY A 112 33.63 -1.46 -10.94
CA GLY A 112 34.89 -1.19 -10.24
C GLY A 112 34.77 -0.80 -8.75
N ARG A 113 33.58 -0.70 -8.15
CA ARG A 113 33.41 -0.53 -6.70
C ARG A 113 33.14 -1.87 -5.99
N ARG A 114 33.66 -1.98 -4.75
CA ARG A 114 33.43 -3.16 -3.91
C ARG A 114 31.95 -3.21 -3.51
N PHE A 115 31.28 -4.34 -3.76
CA PHE A 115 29.88 -4.56 -3.42
C PHE A 115 29.77 -5.42 -2.14
N PRO A 116 28.80 -5.15 -1.23
CA PRO A 116 27.84 -4.05 -1.25
C PRO A 116 28.48 -2.71 -0.88
N LEU A 117 27.92 -1.60 -1.39
CA LEU A 117 28.36 -0.25 -1.02
C LEU A 117 27.97 0.05 0.43
N ALA A 118 28.84 0.73 1.19
CA ALA A 118 28.57 1.08 2.59
C ALA A 118 27.26 1.87 2.75
N GLU A 119 27.00 2.81 1.85
CA GLU A 119 25.75 3.60 1.80
C GLU A 119 24.51 2.72 1.63
N ALA A 120 24.59 1.64 0.81
CA ALA A 120 23.50 0.70 0.64
C ALA A 120 23.27 -0.15 1.90
N GLN A 121 24.33 -0.52 2.60
CA GLN A 121 24.23 -1.25 3.85
C GLN A 121 23.54 -0.40 4.92
N THR A 122 23.96 0.86 5.09
CA THR A 122 23.33 1.78 6.03
C THR A 122 21.85 1.96 5.73
N GLN A 123 21.49 2.19 4.47
CA GLN A 123 20.08 2.33 4.08
C GLN A 123 19.26 1.04 4.30
N ALA A 124 19.85 -0.13 4.04
CA ALA A 124 19.20 -1.41 4.32
C ALA A 124 19.00 -1.63 5.82
N ASP A 125 19.99 -1.28 6.65
CA ASP A 125 19.88 -1.37 8.10
C ASP A 125 18.82 -0.42 8.67
N GLU A 126 18.74 0.82 8.18
CA GLU A 126 17.68 1.77 8.52
C GLU A 126 16.28 1.25 8.17
N VAL A 127 16.12 0.66 6.99
CA VAL A 127 14.85 0.07 6.58
C VAL A 127 14.48 -1.11 7.45
N MET A 128 15.41 -2.01 7.78
CA MET A 128 15.17 -3.14 8.69
C MET A 128 14.76 -2.67 10.09
N GLU A 129 15.41 -1.62 10.60
CA GLU A 129 15.06 -1.03 11.90
C GLU A 129 13.64 -0.45 11.89
N LEU A 130 13.28 0.28 10.83
CA LEU A 130 11.95 0.90 10.68
C LEU A 130 10.81 -0.11 10.73
N VAL A 131 11.00 -1.30 10.15
CA VAL A 131 9.98 -2.36 10.13
C VAL A 131 10.17 -3.41 11.24
N GLY A 132 11.17 -3.25 12.12
CA GLY A 132 11.42 -4.17 13.24
C GLY A 132 12.07 -5.51 12.85
N LEU A 133 12.72 -5.61 11.68
CA LEU A 133 13.35 -6.84 11.18
C LEU A 133 14.86 -6.94 11.46
N SER A 134 15.47 -6.02 12.20
CA SER A 134 16.93 -6.01 12.45
C SER A 134 17.45 -7.32 13.06
N ALA A 135 16.71 -7.92 14.01
CA ALA A 135 17.06 -9.21 14.59
C ALA A 135 16.96 -10.40 13.61
N ARG A 136 16.29 -10.22 12.47
CA ARG A 136 16.10 -11.22 11.41
C ARG A 136 17.02 -11.02 10.21
N ALA A 137 17.96 -10.06 10.26
CA ALA A 137 18.78 -9.65 9.12
C ALA A 137 19.45 -10.80 8.35
N VAL A 138 19.92 -11.83 9.07
CA VAL A 138 20.59 -13.01 8.51
C VAL A 138 19.65 -14.21 8.27
N ALA A 139 18.39 -14.11 8.69
CA ALA A 139 17.41 -15.16 8.45
C ALA A 139 17.04 -15.20 6.96
N ARG A 140 16.82 -16.42 6.41
CA ARG A 140 16.32 -16.58 5.06
C ARG A 140 14.86 -16.12 4.98
N SER A 141 14.53 -15.35 3.96
CA SER A 141 13.19 -14.78 3.77
C SER A 141 12.09 -15.86 3.74
N GLY A 142 12.38 -17.01 3.15
CA GLY A 142 11.44 -18.13 3.09
C GLY A 142 11.15 -18.81 4.42
N ASN A 143 11.98 -18.57 5.45
CA ASN A 143 11.82 -19.16 6.80
C ASN A 143 11.18 -18.19 7.81
N LEU A 144 10.80 -17.00 7.37
CA LEU A 144 10.14 -15.99 8.20
C LEU A 144 8.70 -16.41 8.55
N SER A 145 8.19 -15.95 9.67
CA SER A 145 6.75 -16.02 9.98
C SER A 145 5.95 -15.24 8.90
N HIS A 146 4.65 -15.51 8.80
CA HIS A 146 3.80 -14.81 7.85
C HIS A 146 3.81 -13.28 8.08
N GLY A 147 3.76 -12.85 9.35
CA GLY A 147 3.88 -11.44 9.73
C GLY A 147 5.22 -10.83 9.33
N ASP A 148 6.35 -11.52 9.62
CA ASP A 148 7.68 -11.05 9.23
C ASP A 148 7.84 -10.99 7.70
N GLN A 149 7.22 -11.89 6.94
CA GLN A 149 7.20 -11.85 5.46
C GLN A 149 6.46 -10.62 4.95
N LYS A 150 5.33 -10.27 5.55
CA LYS A 150 4.59 -9.02 5.23
C LYS A 150 5.42 -7.78 5.57
N LEU A 151 6.10 -7.77 6.72
CA LEU A 151 7.01 -6.68 7.08
C LEU A 151 8.18 -6.56 6.10
N LEU A 152 8.72 -7.69 5.61
CA LEU A 152 9.76 -7.68 4.59
C LEU A 152 9.24 -7.11 3.26
N ASP A 153 8.03 -7.44 2.85
CA ASP A 153 7.43 -6.88 1.62
C ASP A 153 7.25 -5.37 1.73
N ILE A 154 6.78 -4.87 2.88
CA ILE A 154 6.74 -3.43 3.18
C ILE A 154 8.16 -2.83 3.14
N ALA A 155 9.15 -3.50 3.71
CA ALA A 155 10.55 -3.07 3.70
C ALA A 155 11.12 -2.94 2.28
N LEU A 156 10.82 -3.91 1.40
CA LEU A 156 11.21 -3.88 -0.02
C LEU A 156 10.60 -2.67 -0.74
N ALA A 157 9.32 -2.38 -0.50
CA ALA A 157 8.67 -1.21 -1.05
C ALA A 157 9.27 0.10 -0.51
N LEU A 158 9.60 0.17 0.80
CA LEU A 158 10.25 1.33 1.43
C LEU A 158 11.67 1.58 0.95
N ALA A 159 12.44 0.52 0.68
CA ALA A 159 13.79 0.61 0.15
C ALA A 159 13.85 1.34 -1.21
N LEU A 160 12.71 1.44 -1.90
CA LEU A 160 12.54 2.21 -3.12
C LEU A 160 12.28 3.71 -2.89
N GLU A 161 12.24 4.16 -1.62
CA GLU A 161 11.98 5.54 -1.21
C GLU A 161 10.69 6.12 -1.84
N PRO A 162 9.53 5.48 -1.63
CA PRO A 162 8.29 5.92 -2.25
C PRO A 162 7.78 7.22 -1.61
N ARG A 163 7.14 8.07 -2.42
CA ARG A 163 6.33 9.23 -1.95
C ARG A 163 4.92 8.82 -1.59
N VAL A 164 4.41 7.79 -2.27
CA VAL A 164 3.12 7.15 -2.01
C VAL A 164 3.36 5.66 -1.81
N LEU A 165 2.96 5.12 -0.66
CA LEU A 165 3.01 3.70 -0.34
C LEU A 165 1.59 3.13 -0.33
N LEU A 166 1.39 2.06 -1.10
CA LEU A 166 0.14 1.31 -1.19
C LEU A 166 0.29 -0.02 -0.46
N LEU A 167 -0.59 -0.28 0.51
CA LEU A 167 -0.64 -1.54 1.25
C LEU A 167 -1.96 -2.26 0.97
N ASP A 168 -1.87 -3.47 0.43
CA ASP A 168 -3.03 -4.29 0.05
C ASP A 168 -3.24 -5.37 1.10
N GLU A 169 -4.20 -5.15 2.00
CA GLU A 169 -4.56 -6.04 3.12
C GLU A 169 -3.32 -6.44 3.97
N PRO A 170 -2.62 -5.47 4.58
CA PRO A 170 -1.40 -5.76 5.31
C PRO A 170 -1.59 -6.72 6.48
N THR A 171 -2.80 -6.81 7.05
CA THR A 171 -3.10 -7.68 8.20
C THR A 171 -3.75 -9.02 7.82
N ALA A 172 -3.96 -9.30 6.53
CA ALA A 172 -4.61 -10.52 6.08
C ALA A 172 -3.86 -11.79 6.55
N GLY A 173 -4.61 -12.74 7.10
CA GLY A 173 -4.08 -14.02 7.59
C GLY A 173 -3.42 -13.98 8.97
N MET A 174 -3.47 -12.83 9.67
CA MET A 174 -2.89 -12.67 11.01
C MET A 174 -3.92 -12.88 12.12
N GLY A 175 -3.43 -13.34 13.30
CA GLY A 175 -4.22 -13.37 14.51
C GLY A 175 -4.56 -11.96 15.02
N PRO A 176 -5.54 -11.84 15.96
CA PRO A 176 -6.02 -10.54 16.44
C PRO A 176 -4.91 -9.61 16.94
N GLU A 177 -4.00 -10.11 17.78
CA GLU A 177 -2.90 -9.33 18.35
C GLU A 177 -1.87 -8.93 17.28
N GLU A 178 -1.53 -9.86 16.37
CA GLU A 178 -0.59 -9.60 15.29
C GLU A 178 -1.08 -8.50 14.34
N ARG A 179 -2.40 -8.45 14.07
CA ARG A 179 -3.00 -7.39 13.24
C ARG A 179 -2.77 -6.01 13.83
N TRP A 180 -2.99 -5.86 15.14
CA TRP A 180 -2.75 -4.59 15.82
C TRP A 180 -1.28 -4.19 15.81
N GLN A 181 -0.37 -5.14 16.05
CA GLN A 181 1.07 -4.90 16.01
C GLN A 181 1.53 -4.50 14.60
N MET A 182 1.03 -5.15 13.56
CA MET A 182 1.31 -4.81 12.17
C MET A 182 0.89 -3.38 11.87
N MET A 183 -0.34 -3.00 12.19
CA MET A 183 -0.85 -1.66 11.91
C MET A 183 -0.21 -0.59 12.77
N GLU A 184 0.20 -0.90 13.98
CA GLU A 184 1.02 0.00 14.81
C GLU A 184 2.38 0.27 14.15
N THR A 185 3.04 -0.76 13.63
CA THR A 185 4.28 -0.63 12.86
C THR A 185 4.08 0.24 11.62
N VAL A 186 3.02 -0.01 10.85
CA VAL A 186 2.66 0.79 9.66
C VAL A 186 2.40 2.25 10.02
N HIS A 187 1.69 2.51 11.12
CA HIS A 187 1.38 3.85 11.58
C HIS A 187 2.63 4.62 12.02
N GLN A 188 3.51 3.99 12.81
CA GLN A 188 4.80 4.58 13.21
C GLN A 188 5.69 4.89 12.01
N LEU A 189 5.70 4.00 11.04
CA LEU A 189 6.43 4.17 9.79
C LEU A 189 5.91 5.36 8.99
N TRP A 190 4.59 5.50 8.85
CA TRP A 190 3.95 6.65 8.22
C TRP A 190 4.33 7.96 8.94
N GLN A 191 4.26 8.00 10.28
CA GLN A 191 4.64 9.18 11.07
C GLN A 191 6.11 9.56 10.87
N ARG A 192 7.03 8.59 10.84
CA ARG A 192 8.48 8.84 10.70
C ARG A 192 8.88 9.28 9.30
N LYS A 193 8.22 8.76 8.26
CA LYS A 193 8.61 9.00 6.86
C LYS A 193 7.84 10.15 6.21
N HIS A 194 6.75 10.63 6.81
CA HIS A 194 5.91 11.69 6.26
C HIS A 194 5.46 11.47 4.81
N MET A 195 5.33 10.21 4.40
CA MET A 195 4.86 9.82 3.06
C MET A 195 3.34 9.69 3.03
N THR A 196 2.76 9.79 1.85
CA THR A 196 1.35 9.43 1.66
C THR A 196 1.22 7.91 1.74
N LEU A 197 0.33 7.41 2.61
CA LEU A 197 0.09 5.99 2.77
C LEU A 197 -1.39 5.70 2.51
N ILE A 198 -1.64 4.77 1.59
CA ILE A 198 -2.99 4.31 1.24
C ILE A 198 -3.05 2.81 1.49
N PHE A 199 -4.02 2.36 2.27
CA PHE A 199 -4.17 0.94 2.57
C PHE A 199 -5.59 0.45 2.33
N ILE A 200 -5.68 -0.81 1.90
CA ILE A 200 -6.94 -1.55 1.82
C ILE A 200 -7.01 -2.46 3.05
N GLU A 201 -8.12 -2.45 3.76
CA GLU A 201 -8.38 -3.33 4.88
C GLU A 201 -9.86 -3.69 4.98
N HIS A 202 -10.12 -4.85 5.61
CA HIS A 202 -11.48 -5.35 5.87
C HIS A 202 -11.85 -5.28 7.35
N ASP A 203 -10.87 -5.15 8.23
CA ASP A 203 -11.08 -4.98 9.67
C ASP A 203 -11.43 -3.51 9.96
N MET A 204 -12.71 -3.27 10.25
CA MET A 204 -13.21 -1.90 10.44
C MET A 204 -12.67 -1.24 11.69
N ASP A 205 -12.35 -2.00 12.74
CA ASP A 205 -11.76 -1.44 13.97
C ASP A 205 -10.37 -0.88 13.69
N ILE A 206 -9.59 -1.59 12.88
CA ILE A 206 -8.30 -1.13 12.37
C ILE A 206 -8.47 0.13 11.52
N VAL A 207 -9.39 0.10 10.56
CA VAL A 207 -9.66 1.23 9.67
C VAL A 207 -10.03 2.47 10.46
N PHE A 208 -10.98 2.37 11.38
CA PHE A 208 -11.47 3.52 12.17
C PHE A 208 -10.41 4.05 13.14
N LYS A 209 -9.51 3.21 13.63
CA LYS A 209 -8.45 3.63 14.56
C LYS A 209 -7.31 4.36 13.87
N TYR A 210 -6.88 3.89 12.70
CA TYR A 210 -5.65 4.37 12.09
C TYR A 210 -5.84 5.34 10.92
N ALA A 211 -6.92 5.23 10.15
CA ALA A 211 -7.14 6.11 9.00
C ALA A 211 -7.46 7.55 9.43
N GLN A 212 -6.83 8.52 8.76
CA GLN A 212 -7.24 9.93 8.86
C GLN A 212 -8.46 10.22 7.98
N THR A 213 -8.49 9.57 6.81
CA THR A 213 -9.58 9.64 5.84
C THR A 213 -9.91 8.25 5.33
N ILE A 214 -11.18 8.05 4.99
CA ILE A 214 -11.68 6.80 4.42
C ILE A 214 -12.32 7.10 3.07
N ARG A 215 -12.01 6.27 2.08
CA ARG A 215 -12.63 6.24 0.76
C ARG A 215 -13.40 4.94 0.62
N VAL A 216 -14.70 5.03 0.42
CA VAL A 216 -15.57 3.86 0.29
C VAL A 216 -15.89 3.63 -1.18
N LEU A 217 -15.46 2.47 -1.69
CA LEU A 217 -15.80 2.02 -3.04
C LEU A 217 -16.96 1.02 -3.00
N SER A 218 -17.87 1.14 -3.97
CA SER A 218 -18.95 0.18 -4.18
C SER A 218 -19.27 0.10 -5.66
N TYR A 219 -19.31 -1.12 -6.22
CA TYR A 219 -19.58 -1.36 -7.66
C TYR A 219 -18.76 -0.47 -8.60
N GLY A 220 -17.47 -0.30 -8.29
CA GLY A 220 -16.55 0.48 -9.11
C GLY A 220 -16.77 2.01 -9.05
N LYS A 221 -17.52 2.52 -8.08
CA LYS A 221 -17.75 3.95 -7.84
C LYS A 221 -17.35 4.36 -6.44
N VAL A 222 -17.08 5.66 -6.25
CA VAL A 222 -16.94 6.23 -4.91
C VAL A 222 -18.34 6.36 -4.31
N LEU A 223 -18.59 5.65 -3.21
CA LEU A 223 -19.86 5.69 -2.48
C LEU A 223 -19.86 6.83 -1.44
N ALA A 224 -18.75 6.97 -0.72
CA ALA A 224 -18.56 7.99 0.30
C ALA A 224 -17.08 8.27 0.53
N GLU A 225 -16.78 9.45 1.05
CA GLU A 225 -15.46 9.83 1.51
C GLU A 225 -15.56 10.77 2.71
N GLY A 226 -14.61 10.69 3.63
CA GLY A 226 -14.60 11.57 4.80
C GLY A 226 -13.71 11.05 5.94
N GLN A 227 -13.84 11.70 7.08
CA GLN A 227 -13.21 11.25 8.31
C GLN A 227 -13.88 9.96 8.84
N PRO A 228 -13.19 9.14 9.64
CA PRO A 228 -13.74 7.90 10.20
C PRO A 228 -15.09 8.07 10.88
N ALA A 229 -15.28 9.16 11.65
CA ALA A 229 -16.53 9.44 12.36
C ALA A 229 -17.72 9.70 11.40
N ASP A 230 -17.47 10.35 10.27
CA ASP A 230 -18.49 10.67 9.27
C ASP A 230 -18.89 9.44 8.47
N VAL A 231 -17.89 8.66 8.04
CA VAL A 231 -18.08 7.41 7.28
C VAL A 231 -18.84 6.38 8.12
N ARG A 232 -18.53 6.27 9.41
CA ARG A 232 -19.21 5.36 10.36
C ARG A 232 -20.71 5.64 10.49
N ARG A 233 -21.13 6.90 10.32
CA ARG A 233 -22.54 7.34 10.45
C ARG A 233 -23.27 7.42 9.10
N ASN A 234 -22.57 7.22 8.00
CA ASN A 234 -23.16 7.33 6.68
C ASN A 234 -24.10 6.15 6.40
N ALA A 235 -25.40 6.45 6.21
CA ALA A 235 -26.43 5.43 6.00
C ALA A 235 -26.16 4.54 4.79
N GLN A 236 -25.66 5.11 3.67
CA GLN A 236 -25.34 4.36 2.47
C GLN A 236 -24.16 3.40 2.69
N VAL A 237 -23.18 3.79 3.49
CA VAL A 237 -22.04 2.93 3.85
C VAL A 237 -22.50 1.81 4.78
N ILE A 238 -23.34 2.13 5.77
CA ILE A 238 -23.93 1.13 6.69
C ILE A 238 -24.71 0.08 5.89
N GLU A 239 -25.55 0.50 4.96
CA GLU A 239 -26.35 -0.39 4.13
C GLU A 239 -25.48 -1.25 3.19
N ALA A 240 -24.54 -0.64 2.49
CA ALA A 240 -23.77 -1.31 1.43
C ALA A 240 -22.63 -2.17 1.96
N TYR A 241 -22.04 -1.84 3.10
CA TYR A 241 -20.80 -2.44 3.58
C TYR A 241 -20.89 -3.04 4.98
N LEU A 242 -21.43 -2.31 5.96
CA LEU A 242 -21.48 -2.74 7.35
C LEU A 242 -22.68 -3.66 7.65
N GLY A 243 -23.67 -3.67 6.76
CA GLY A 243 -24.87 -4.49 6.87
C GLY A 243 -25.81 -4.10 8.00
N ALA A 244 -26.97 -4.75 8.08
CA ALA A 244 -27.97 -4.47 9.11
C ALA A 244 -27.55 -4.81 10.57
N HIS A 245 -26.38 -5.43 10.74
CA HIS A 245 -25.85 -5.83 12.05
C HIS A 245 -24.97 -4.78 12.73
N TYR A 246 -24.53 -3.73 12.03
CA TYR A 246 -23.73 -2.67 12.61
C TYR A 246 -24.65 -1.59 13.20
N LYS A 247 -25.12 -1.81 14.42
CA LYS A 247 -25.81 -0.75 15.18
C LYS A 247 -24.78 0.28 15.63
N ALA A 248 -24.92 1.53 15.19
CA ALA A 248 -24.15 2.68 15.64
C ALA A 248 -24.49 3.00 17.12
N GLY A 249 -24.03 2.17 18.05
CA GLY A 249 -24.51 2.27 19.42
C GLY A 249 -23.63 1.69 20.52
N ASP A 250 -22.50 1.08 20.22
CA ASP A 250 -21.55 0.65 21.25
C ASP A 250 -20.27 1.50 21.18
N ALA A 251 -20.35 2.71 21.78
CA ALA A 251 -19.22 3.57 22.09
C ALA A 251 -19.34 3.99 23.55
#